data_bc37526922d8dc679de1a00531509df9
#
_entry.id   bc37526922d8dc679de1a00531509df9
#
_cell.length_a   1.000
_cell.length_b   1.000
_cell.length_c   1.000
_cell.angle_alpha   90.00
_cell.angle_beta   90.00
_cell.angle_gamma   90.00
#
_symmetry.space_group_name_H-M   'P 1'
#
loop_
_entity.id
_entity.type
_entity.pdbx_description
1 polymer ?
#
loop_
_entity_poly.entity_id
_entity_poly.type
_entity_poly.pdbx_seq_one_letter_code
_entity_poly.pdbx_strand_id
1 'polypeptide(L)'
;MSYCIKCGRKLVDRYLENEGVIPYCENCKEYRFKMYNVAISMIVIAPNNKILLIKQYHKNDYILVAGYVNYSESIESALKRELKEETDLELVSYKFNKSQYYEPSNTLMVNFICYTSDDNVHNNFEIDSYQWFYPDDALVNI
;
A
#
# COMPACT_ATOMS: atom_id res chain seq x y z
N MET A 1 23.10 -0.84 -11.30
CA MET A 1 24.16 -0.98 -10.31
C MET A 1 23.73 -0.38 -8.99
N SER A 2 24.07 -1.03 -7.92
CA SER A 2 23.62 -0.60 -6.59
C SER A 2 24.79 -0.43 -5.63
N TYR A 3 24.52 0.31 -4.55
CA TYR A 3 25.49 0.62 -3.52
C TYR A 3 24.96 0.14 -2.18
N CYS A 4 25.87 -0.17 -1.27
CA CYS A 4 25.49 -0.60 0.07
C CYS A 4 24.80 0.53 0.82
N ILE A 5 23.61 0.27 1.34
CA ILE A 5 22.83 1.27 2.08
C ILE A 5 23.46 1.61 3.43
N LYS A 6 24.37 0.77 3.91
CA LYS A 6 25.03 0.98 5.21
C LYS A 6 26.35 1.74 5.10
N CYS A 7 27.22 1.37 4.15
CA CYS A 7 28.54 1.97 4.02
C CYS A 7 28.78 2.72 2.70
N GLY A 8 27.87 2.64 1.75
CA GLY A 8 27.98 3.35 0.48
C GLY A 8 28.89 2.67 -0.56
N ARG A 9 29.54 1.58 -0.23
CA ARG A 9 30.41 0.88 -1.19
C ARG A 9 29.58 0.26 -2.32
N LYS A 10 30.12 0.28 -3.53
CA LYS A 10 29.51 -0.38 -4.69
C LYS A 10 29.39 -1.88 -4.43
N LEU A 11 28.20 -2.43 -4.65
CA LEU A 11 27.94 -3.84 -4.45
C LEU A 11 28.48 -4.67 -5.63
N VAL A 12 28.85 -5.91 -5.33
CA VAL A 12 29.27 -6.90 -6.32
C VAL A 12 28.27 -8.06 -6.33
N ASP A 13 28.09 -8.69 -7.47
CA ASP A 13 27.24 -9.87 -7.57
C ASP A 13 27.94 -11.08 -7.00
N ARG A 14 27.26 -11.83 -6.15
CA ARG A 14 27.79 -13.03 -5.54
C ARG A 14 26.72 -14.10 -5.42
N TYR A 15 27.05 -15.33 -5.75
CA TYR A 15 26.12 -16.44 -5.63
C TYR A 15 25.85 -16.80 -4.17
N LEU A 16 24.59 -16.93 -3.83
CA LEU A 16 24.13 -17.41 -2.53
C LEU A 16 23.28 -18.65 -2.75
N GLU A 17 23.64 -19.74 -2.08
CA GLU A 17 22.96 -21.02 -2.21
C GLU A 17 21.44 -20.85 -1.95
N ASN A 18 20.62 -21.44 -2.83
CA ASN A 18 19.16 -21.39 -2.83
C ASN A 18 18.54 -20.03 -3.17
N GLU A 19 19.36 -18.97 -3.31
CA GLU A 19 18.87 -17.64 -3.62
C GLU A 19 19.31 -17.13 -5.00
N GLY A 20 20.39 -17.71 -5.54
CA GLY A 20 20.97 -17.27 -6.81
C GLY A 20 21.97 -16.16 -6.63
N VAL A 21 22.09 -15.29 -7.64
CA VAL A 21 23.04 -14.18 -7.62
C VAL A 21 22.44 -12.99 -6.91
N ILE A 22 23.05 -12.59 -5.79
CA ILE A 22 22.56 -11.51 -4.93
C ILE A 22 23.66 -10.44 -4.78
N PRO A 23 23.34 -9.15 -4.78
CA PRO A 23 24.30 -8.09 -4.48
C PRO A 23 24.94 -8.28 -3.11
N TYR A 24 26.26 -8.12 -3.05
CA TYR A 24 27.05 -8.36 -1.84
C TYR A 24 27.94 -7.18 -1.55
N CYS A 25 28.01 -6.76 -0.29
CA CYS A 25 28.94 -5.73 0.17
C CYS A 25 30.20 -6.37 0.74
N GLU A 26 31.33 -6.20 0.04
CA GLU A 26 32.61 -6.77 0.48
C GLU A 26 33.15 -6.08 1.75
N ASN A 27 32.77 -4.83 1.98
CA ASN A 27 33.18 -4.10 3.17
C ASN A 27 32.41 -4.55 4.42
N CYS A 28 31.08 -4.61 4.33
CA CYS A 28 30.24 -5.07 5.45
C CYS A 28 30.19 -6.59 5.57
N LYS A 29 30.61 -7.31 4.52
CA LYS A 29 30.57 -8.78 4.43
C LYS A 29 29.14 -9.31 4.59
N GLU A 30 28.19 -8.65 3.92
CA GLU A 30 26.77 -8.98 4.00
C GLU A 30 26.12 -8.88 2.63
N TYR A 31 25.14 -9.75 2.39
CA TYR A 31 24.29 -9.68 1.20
C TYR A 31 23.30 -8.53 1.36
N ARG A 32 23.00 -7.86 0.23
CA ARG A 32 22.05 -6.77 0.17
C ARG A 32 20.96 -7.15 -0.83
N PHE A 33 19.90 -7.76 -0.33
CA PHE A 33 18.76 -8.14 -1.14
C PHE A 33 18.11 -6.91 -1.72
N LYS A 34 17.57 -7.04 -2.94
CA LYS A 34 16.85 -5.95 -3.58
C LYS A 34 15.67 -5.53 -2.73
N MET A 35 15.50 -4.24 -2.56
CA MET A 35 14.43 -3.67 -1.76
C MET A 35 13.33 -3.11 -2.66
N TYR A 36 12.12 -3.13 -2.14
CA TYR A 36 10.97 -2.55 -2.80
C TYR A 36 10.06 -1.92 -1.75
N ASN A 37 9.20 -1.02 -2.21
CA ASN A 37 8.21 -0.41 -1.33
C ASN A 37 7.05 -1.36 -1.11
N VAL A 38 6.38 -1.23 0.02
CA VAL A 38 5.13 -1.95 0.29
C VAL A 38 4.03 -0.92 0.46
N ALA A 39 2.94 -1.11 -0.27
CA ALA A 39 1.76 -0.26 -0.16
C ALA A 39 0.52 -1.12 0.02
N ILE A 40 -0.47 -0.55 0.66
CA ILE A 40 -1.78 -1.19 0.85
C ILE A 40 -2.82 -0.43 0.05
N SER A 41 -3.84 -1.14 -0.39
CA SER A 41 -5.06 -0.55 -0.91
C SER A 41 -6.25 -1.22 -0.24
N MET A 42 -7.34 -0.49 -0.09
CA MET A 42 -8.50 -0.94 0.67
C MET A 42 -9.78 -0.82 -0.13
N ILE A 43 -10.50 -1.94 -0.25
CA ILE A 43 -11.90 -1.92 -0.65
C ILE A 43 -12.68 -1.68 0.63
N VAL A 44 -13.07 -0.43 0.88
CA VAL A 44 -13.75 -0.03 2.12
C VAL A 44 -15.25 -0.21 1.96
N ILE A 45 -15.83 -1.04 2.81
CA ILE A 45 -17.25 -1.40 2.76
C ILE A 45 -17.94 -0.91 4.03
N ALA A 46 -18.96 -0.07 3.88
CA ALA A 46 -19.79 0.41 4.98
C ALA A 46 -20.92 -0.57 5.32
N PRO A 47 -21.63 -0.39 6.45
CA PRO A 47 -22.74 -1.27 6.83
C PRO A 47 -23.86 -1.36 5.79
N ASN A 48 -24.01 -0.37 4.93
CA ASN A 48 -24.98 -0.36 3.83
C ASN A 48 -24.49 -1.12 2.57
N ASN A 49 -23.33 -1.81 2.66
CA ASN A 49 -22.69 -2.56 1.58
C ASN A 49 -22.20 -1.71 0.40
N LYS A 50 -22.09 -0.40 0.59
CA LYS A 50 -21.48 0.49 -0.40
C LYS A 50 -19.97 0.52 -0.25
N ILE A 51 -19.29 0.76 -1.36
CA ILE A 51 -17.84 0.85 -1.46
C ILE A 51 -17.43 2.31 -1.59
N LEU A 52 -16.40 2.70 -0.82
CA LEU A 52 -15.85 4.04 -0.85
C LEU A 52 -14.84 4.19 -1.99
N LEU A 53 -15.04 5.17 -2.83
CA LEU A 53 -14.04 5.64 -3.79
C LEU A 53 -13.70 7.11 -3.51
N ILE A 54 -12.46 7.47 -3.73
CA ILE A 54 -11.95 8.82 -3.45
C ILE A 54 -11.28 9.43 -4.68
N LYS A 55 -11.16 10.74 -4.68
CA LYS A 55 -10.34 11.48 -5.64
C LYS A 55 -9.26 12.25 -4.87
N GLN A 56 -8.04 12.24 -5.40
CA GLN A 56 -6.87 12.88 -4.78
C GLN A 56 -6.09 13.70 -5.79
N TYR A 57 -5.31 14.65 -5.29
CA TYR A 57 -4.34 15.43 -6.05
C TYR A 57 -4.91 16.08 -7.29
N HIS A 58 -6.17 16.54 -7.20
CA HIS A 58 -6.91 17.21 -8.28
C HIS A 58 -7.05 16.38 -9.57
N LYS A 59 -6.93 15.06 -9.44
CA LYS A 59 -7.18 14.11 -10.54
C LYS A 59 -8.67 13.78 -10.60
N ASN A 60 -9.15 13.50 -11.81
CA ASN A 60 -10.58 13.20 -12.02
C ASN A 60 -10.96 11.73 -11.79
N ASP A 61 -9.97 10.86 -11.65
CA ASP A 61 -10.22 9.43 -11.50
C ASP A 61 -10.57 9.07 -10.06
N TYR A 62 -11.58 8.24 -9.90
CA TYR A 62 -11.85 7.61 -8.62
C TYR A 62 -10.88 6.46 -8.37
N ILE A 63 -10.38 6.38 -7.16
CA ILE A 63 -9.45 5.34 -6.72
C ILE A 63 -9.88 4.78 -5.36
N LEU A 64 -9.31 3.63 -5.01
CA LEU A 64 -9.43 3.07 -3.67
C LEU A 64 -8.58 3.87 -2.69
N VAL A 65 -8.94 3.83 -1.42
CA VAL A 65 -8.09 4.34 -0.34
C VAL A 65 -6.80 3.51 -0.31
N ALA A 66 -5.66 4.17 -0.33
CA ALA A 66 -4.37 3.49 -0.42
C ALA A 66 -3.27 4.32 0.24
N GLY A 67 -2.17 3.66 0.57
CA GLY A 67 -1.00 4.33 1.11
C GLY A 67 0.17 3.39 1.30
N TYR A 68 1.33 3.95 1.55
CA TYR A 68 2.54 3.18 1.81
C TYR A 68 2.55 2.66 3.24
N VAL A 69 3.08 1.45 3.41
CA VAL A 69 3.43 0.94 4.73
C VAL A 69 4.71 1.64 5.19
N ASN A 70 4.67 2.25 6.34
CA ASN A 70 5.82 2.98 6.87
C ASN A 70 6.89 2.04 7.42
N TYR A 71 8.11 2.54 7.50
CA TYR A 71 9.20 1.81 8.13
C TYR A 71 8.80 1.39 9.55
N SER A 72 9.09 0.14 9.88
CA SER A 72 8.76 -0.49 11.19
C SER A 72 7.27 -0.59 11.50
N GLU A 73 6.41 -0.45 10.50
CA GLU A 73 4.97 -0.59 10.66
C GLU A 73 4.51 -1.95 10.10
N SER A 74 3.57 -2.61 10.78
CA SER A 74 2.91 -3.79 10.21
C SER A 74 1.86 -3.37 9.17
N ILE A 75 1.50 -4.31 8.29
CA ILE A 75 0.44 -4.06 7.31
C ILE A 75 -0.89 -3.77 8.02
N GLU A 76 -1.20 -4.50 9.08
CA GLU A 76 -2.44 -4.33 9.85
C GLU A 76 -2.52 -2.93 10.48
N SER A 77 -1.40 -2.43 11.00
CA SER A 77 -1.32 -1.08 11.54
C SER A 77 -1.46 -0.04 10.44
N ALA A 78 -0.88 -0.30 9.27
CA ALA A 78 -1.00 0.60 8.12
C ALA A 78 -2.44 0.74 7.65
N LEU A 79 -3.20 -0.36 7.63
CA LEU A 79 -4.63 -0.33 7.26
C LEU A 79 -5.42 0.62 8.18
N LYS A 80 -5.25 0.47 9.48
CA LYS A 80 -5.94 1.32 10.47
C LYS A 80 -5.52 2.78 10.33
N ARG A 81 -4.22 3.02 10.22
CA ARG A 81 -3.67 4.38 10.13
C ARG A 81 -4.14 5.10 8.88
N GLU A 82 -3.97 4.49 7.71
CA GLU A 82 -4.35 5.12 6.44
C GLU A 82 -5.86 5.39 6.37
N LEU A 83 -6.68 4.45 6.81
CA LEU A 83 -8.13 4.63 6.83
C LEU A 83 -8.51 5.79 7.76
N LYS A 84 -7.92 5.84 8.94
CA LYS A 84 -8.19 6.90 9.92
C LYS A 84 -7.72 8.26 9.44
N GLU A 85 -6.49 8.34 8.91
CA GLU A 85 -5.93 9.61 8.41
C GLU A 85 -6.72 10.18 7.25
N GLU A 86 -7.09 9.35 6.28
CA GLU A 86 -7.73 9.84 5.07
C GLU A 86 -9.23 10.02 5.19
N THR A 87 -9.92 9.24 6.00
CA THR A 87 -11.39 9.22 6.05
C THR A 87 -12.00 9.43 7.43
N ASP A 88 -11.20 9.34 8.48
CA ASP A 88 -11.65 9.34 9.88
C ASP A 88 -12.55 8.16 10.26
N LEU A 89 -12.60 7.13 9.42
CA LEU A 89 -13.36 5.92 9.70
C LEU A 89 -12.58 4.94 10.58
N GLU A 90 -13.31 4.19 11.39
CA GLU A 90 -12.76 3.12 12.21
C GLU A 90 -12.82 1.78 11.47
N LEU A 91 -11.70 1.06 11.45
CA LEU A 91 -11.63 -0.28 10.88
C LEU A 91 -12.19 -1.28 11.88
N VAL A 92 -13.28 -1.97 11.49
CA VAL A 92 -13.92 -3.00 12.33
C VAL A 92 -13.27 -4.36 12.08
N SER A 93 -13.15 -4.73 10.81
CA SER A 93 -12.54 -5.98 10.40
C SER A 93 -11.96 -5.86 9.00
N TYR A 94 -11.08 -6.77 8.66
CA TYR A 94 -10.46 -6.79 7.34
C TYR A 94 -10.11 -8.22 6.95
N LYS A 95 -9.95 -8.44 5.65
CA LYS A 95 -9.43 -9.71 5.13
C LYS A 95 -8.56 -9.45 3.90
N PHE A 96 -7.55 -10.27 3.74
CA PHE A 96 -6.68 -10.22 2.58
C PHE A 96 -7.48 -10.55 1.32
N ASN A 97 -7.27 -9.77 0.25
CA ASN A 97 -7.89 -10.04 -1.05
C ASN A 97 -6.85 -10.56 -2.04
N LYS A 98 -5.86 -9.74 -2.40
CA LYS A 98 -4.81 -10.14 -3.34
C LYS A 98 -3.61 -9.21 -3.23
N SER A 99 -2.49 -9.62 -3.83
CA SER A 99 -1.32 -8.76 -3.97
C SER A 99 -0.87 -8.72 -5.42
N GLN A 100 -0.14 -7.67 -5.76
CA GLN A 100 0.40 -7.46 -7.10
C GLN A 100 1.64 -6.59 -6.99
N TYR A 101 2.71 -7.00 -7.68
CA TYR A 101 3.89 -6.16 -7.79
C TYR A 101 3.69 -5.14 -8.91
N TYR A 102 3.84 -3.86 -8.58
CA TYR A 102 3.72 -2.76 -9.53
C TYR A 102 5.10 -2.26 -9.91
N GLU A 103 5.58 -2.67 -11.09
CA GLU A 103 6.93 -2.40 -11.55
C GLU A 103 7.26 -0.90 -11.64
N PRO A 104 6.39 -0.02 -12.19
CA PRO A 104 6.74 1.39 -12.38
C PRO A 104 7.21 2.11 -11.12
N SER A 105 6.68 1.76 -9.96
CA SER A 105 7.09 2.35 -8.69
C SER A 105 7.86 1.38 -7.79
N ASN A 106 8.21 0.20 -8.29
CA ASN A 106 8.90 -0.83 -7.51
C ASN A 106 8.18 -1.08 -6.19
N THR A 107 6.88 -1.36 -6.28
CA THR A 107 6.03 -1.47 -5.10
C THR A 107 5.24 -2.77 -5.08
N LEU A 108 5.29 -3.48 -3.95
CA LEU A 108 4.36 -4.57 -3.69
C LEU A 108 3.06 -3.98 -3.17
N MET A 109 2.00 -4.09 -3.96
CA MET A 109 0.66 -3.65 -3.59
C MET A 109 -0.10 -4.80 -2.96
N VAL A 110 -0.60 -4.60 -1.74
CA VAL A 110 -1.37 -5.61 -1.02
C VAL A 110 -2.77 -5.06 -0.79
N ASN A 111 -3.78 -5.71 -1.38
CA ASN A 111 -5.17 -5.27 -1.32
C ASN A 111 -5.95 -6.02 -0.26
N PHE A 112 -6.73 -5.27 0.51
CA PHE A 112 -7.59 -5.79 1.58
C PHE A 112 -9.03 -5.34 1.37
N ILE A 113 -9.95 -6.18 1.83
CA ILE A 113 -11.35 -5.80 2.00
C ILE A 113 -11.50 -5.37 3.45
N CYS A 114 -11.95 -4.13 3.65
CA CYS A 114 -12.01 -3.50 4.98
C CYS A 114 -13.44 -3.09 5.30
N TYR A 115 -13.92 -3.45 6.48
CA TYR A 115 -15.27 -3.13 6.93
C TYR A 115 -15.22 -2.05 7.98
N THR A 116 -16.10 -1.06 7.87
CA THR A 116 -16.21 0.06 8.82
C THR A 116 -17.51 0.00 9.60
N SER A 117 -17.56 0.72 10.73
CA SER A 117 -18.74 0.80 11.58
C SER A 117 -19.80 1.76 11.05
N ASP A 118 -19.39 2.74 10.25
CA ASP A 118 -20.29 3.73 9.66
C ASP A 118 -19.72 4.23 8.32
N ASP A 119 -20.44 5.16 7.69
CA ASP A 119 -20.08 5.76 6.39
C ASP A 119 -19.81 7.27 6.50
N ASN A 120 -19.58 7.77 7.70
CA ASN A 120 -19.43 9.19 7.95
C ASN A 120 -17.97 9.64 7.73
N VAL A 121 -17.63 9.93 6.48
CA VAL A 121 -16.27 10.31 6.08
C VAL A 121 -15.99 11.77 6.44
N HIS A 122 -14.85 11.98 7.10
CA HIS A 122 -14.26 13.30 7.30
C HIS A 122 -12.88 13.25 6.64
N ASN A 123 -12.82 13.65 5.36
CA ASN A 123 -11.60 13.57 4.60
C ASN A 123 -10.59 14.65 4.98
N ASN A 124 -9.30 14.32 4.87
CA ASN A 124 -8.23 15.26 5.12
C ASN A 124 -7.88 16.06 3.83
N PHE A 125 -6.82 16.88 3.92
CA PHE A 125 -6.41 17.73 2.79
C PHE A 125 -5.90 16.97 1.57
N GLU A 126 -5.53 15.69 1.71
CA GLU A 126 -5.05 14.87 0.61
C GLU A 126 -6.18 14.37 -0.30
N ILE A 127 -7.41 14.34 0.22
CA ILE A 127 -8.57 13.85 -0.49
C ILE A 127 -9.42 15.04 -0.96
N ASP A 128 -9.62 15.16 -2.26
CA ASP A 128 -10.43 16.24 -2.84
C ASP A 128 -11.92 15.97 -2.67
N SER A 129 -12.34 14.73 -2.87
CA SER A 129 -13.74 14.32 -2.72
C SER A 129 -13.85 12.83 -2.51
N TYR A 130 -15.03 12.39 -2.10
CA TYR A 130 -15.33 10.98 -1.92
C TYR A 130 -16.77 10.70 -2.31
N GLN A 131 -17.06 9.42 -2.61
CA GLN A 131 -18.42 8.97 -2.85
C GLN A 131 -18.53 7.48 -2.53
N TRP A 132 -19.70 7.12 -2.00
CA TRP A 132 -20.07 5.74 -1.76
C TRP A 132 -20.85 5.20 -2.95
N PHE A 133 -20.44 4.04 -3.45
CA PHE A 133 -21.06 3.39 -4.62
C PHE A 133 -21.56 2.00 -4.25
N TYR A 134 -22.65 1.58 -4.87
CA TYR A 134 -22.97 0.16 -4.88
C TYR A 134 -21.86 -0.59 -5.65
N PRO A 135 -21.59 -1.88 -5.32
CA PRO A 135 -20.44 -2.60 -5.92
C PRO A 135 -20.40 -2.55 -7.45
N ASP A 136 -21.52 -2.71 -8.14
CA ASP A 136 -21.57 -2.66 -9.60
C ASP A 136 -21.19 -1.27 -10.14
N ASP A 137 -21.65 -0.22 -9.48
CA ASP A 137 -21.35 1.16 -9.86
C ASP A 137 -19.90 1.49 -9.57
N ALA A 138 -19.32 0.95 -8.49
CA ALA A 138 -17.92 1.13 -8.16
C ALA A 138 -17.01 0.55 -9.26
N LEU A 139 -17.34 -0.62 -9.79
CA LEU A 139 -16.58 -1.25 -10.88
C LEU A 139 -16.54 -0.40 -12.14
N VAL A 140 -17.61 0.34 -12.42
CA VAL A 140 -17.69 1.22 -13.59
C VAL A 140 -16.89 2.52 -13.40
N ASN A 141 -16.83 3.03 -12.17
CA ASN A 141 -16.25 4.35 -11.86
C ASN A 141 -14.78 4.32 -11.46
N ILE A 142 -14.25 3.15 -11.12
CA ILE A 142 -12.87 3.03 -10.65
C ILE A 142 -11.84 3.11 -11.79
#